data_7dda9eba83bcace9005cdbed4bc1c4d6
#
_entry.id   7dda9eba83bcace9005cdbed4bc1c4d6
#
_cell.length_a   1.000
_cell.length_b   1.000
_cell.length_c   1.000
_cell.angle_alpha   90.00
_cell.angle_beta   90.00
_cell.angle_gamma   90.00
#
_symmetry.space_group_name_H-M   'P 1'
#
loop_
_entity.id
_entity.type
_entity.pdbx_description
1 polymer ?
#
loop_
_entity_poly.entity_id
_entity_poly.type
_entity_poly.pdbx_seq_one_letter_code
_entity_poly.pdbx_strand_id
1 'polypeptide(L)'
;MEETKKEEMTIVQRVIDRKYNIIDANGKLLLDKWYDFVSDFYGEVAVVVRGNGDLNFINKKGEILSEQWFEWVDDFQDGLARAKRSTDKLWNLIGENGKFLSEQWFEWIGDFQDGLALVKRTNGEWAKIDKNGKIVSE
;
A
#
# COMPACT_ATOMS: atom_id res chain seq x y z
N MET A 1 -8.24 37.77 -6.62
CA MET A 1 -8.20 36.56 -7.20
C MET A 1 -7.62 35.51 -6.37
N GLU A 2 -8.19 34.38 -6.48
CA GLU A 2 -7.81 33.36 -5.68
C GLU A 2 -7.09 32.36 -6.38
N GLU A 3 -6.00 31.94 -5.96
CA GLU A 3 -5.37 30.92 -6.65
C GLU A 3 -5.70 29.63 -6.12
N THR A 4 -5.88 28.67 -6.98
CA THR A 4 -6.16 27.34 -6.61
C THR A 4 -4.96 26.78 -5.92
N LYS A 5 -5.12 26.40 -4.67
CA LYS A 5 -4.05 25.91 -3.93
C LYS A 5 -3.89 24.47 -4.20
N LYS A 6 -2.75 24.04 -4.63
CA LYS A 6 -2.50 22.64 -4.80
C LYS A 6 -2.27 22.03 -3.47
N GLU A 7 -2.58 20.78 -3.37
CA GLU A 7 -2.23 20.03 -2.20
C GLU A 7 -0.75 19.89 -2.19
N GLU A 8 -0.11 20.45 -1.22
CA GLU A 8 1.31 20.32 -1.07
C GLU A 8 1.57 19.53 0.17
N MET A 9 2.20 18.39 0.01
CA MET A 9 2.56 17.53 1.11
C MET A 9 4.07 17.51 1.21
N THR A 10 4.58 17.89 2.36
CA THR A 10 6.03 17.93 2.56
C THR A 10 6.39 16.94 3.64
N ILE A 11 7.36 16.09 3.34
CA ILE A 11 7.86 15.15 4.32
C ILE A 11 8.79 15.89 5.25
N VAL A 12 8.59 15.72 6.55
CA VAL A 12 9.42 16.36 7.57
C VAL A 12 9.99 15.30 8.49
N GLN A 13 11.17 15.55 9.02
CA GLN A 13 11.85 14.63 9.90
C GLN A 13 12.09 15.31 11.23
N ARG A 14 11.77 14.64 12.31
CA ARG A 14 11.92 15.16 13.65
C ARG A 14 13.34 14.91 14.13
N VAL A 15 13.95 15.92 14.72
CA VAL A 15 15.38 15.84 15.07
C VAL A 15 15.62 14.85 16.20
N ILE A 16 14.73 14.81 17.16
CA ILE A 16 15.01 14.06 18.37
C ILE A 16 15.10 12.56 18.14
N ASP A 17 14.31 12.01 17.23
CA ASP A 17 14.33 10.58 16.98
C ASP A 17 14.46 10.25 15.50
N ARG A 18 14.58 11.27 14.65
CA ARG A 18 14.72 11.12 13.21
C ARG A 18 13.54 10.43 12.52
N LYS A 19 12.38 10.46 13.16
CA LYS A 19 11.20 9.88 12.55
C LYS A 19 10.52 10.91 11.68
N TYR A 20 9.66 10.44 10.80
CA TYR A 20 9.08 11.23 9.73
C TYR A 20 7.59 11.40 9.88
N ASN A 21 7.10 12.49 9.36
CA ASN A 21 5.68 12.77 9.23
C ASN A 21 5.51 13.60 7.97
N ILE A 22 4.32 14.05 7.71
CA ILE A 22 4.01 14.87 6.56
C ILE A 22 3.29 16.11 7.06
N ILE A 23 3.62 17.27 6.50
CA ILE A 23 2.83 18.45 6.78
C ILE A 23 2.12 18.87 5.51
N ASP A 24 0.91 19.38 5.67
CA ASP A 24 0.13 19.82 4.55
C ASP A 24 0.46 21.28 4.23
N ALA A 25 -0.24 21.86 3.27
CA ALA A 25 0.04 23.22 2.83
C ALA A 25 -0.20 24.25 3.90
N ASN A 26 -0.95 23.90 4.94
CA ASN A 26 -1.21 24.80 6.07
C ASN A 26 -0.23 24.59 7.21
N GLY A 27 0.75 23.74 7.04
CA GLY A 27 1.73 23.45 8.07
C GLY A 27 1.26 22.49 9.14
N LYS A 28 0.15 21.79 8.87
CA LYS A 28 -0.43 20.90 9.85
C LYS A 28 0.07 19.48 9.62
N LEU A 29 0.35 18.79 10.71
CA LEU A 29 0.77 17.39 10.59
C LEU A 29 -0.37 16.54 10.07
N LEU A 30 -0.07 15.72 9.08
CA LEU A 30 -1.06 14.87 8.46
C LEU A 30 -1.26 13.57 9.23
N LEU A 31 -0.17 13.00 9.78
CA LEU A 31 -0.22 11.68 10.38
C LEU A 31 -0.29 11.77 11.90
N ASP A 32 -1.06 10.88 12.51
CA ASP A 32 -1.20 10.84 13.96
C ASP A 32 0.10 10.40 14.63
N LYS A 33 0.90 9.62 13.91
CA LYS A 33 2.13 9.06 14.46
C LYS A 33 3.30 9.43 13.60
N TRP A 34 4.47 9.34 14.17
CA TRP A 34 5.72 9.53 13.43
C TRP A 34 6.26 8.15 13.06
N TYR A 35 6.78 8.03 11.86
CA TYR A 35 7.20 6.74 11.31
C TYR A 35 8.67 6.72 10.99
N ASP A 36 9.25 5.54 10.92
CA ASP A 36 10.65 5.40 10.58
C ASP A 36 10.95 5.87 9.16
N PHE A 37 9.94 5.81 8.31
CA PHE A 37 10.10 6.31 6.95
C PHE A 37 8.73 6.61 6.36
N VAL A 38 8.66 7.64 5.53
CA VAL A 38 7.45 8.00 4.79
C VAL A 38 7.88 8.33 3.38
N SER A 39 7.24 7.75 2.38
CA SER A 39 7.58 8.03 0.99
C SER A 39 6.80 9.23 0.48
N ASP A 40 7.19 9.73 -0.68
CA ASP A 40 6.38 10.69 -1.39
C ASP A 40 5.10 10.01 -1.82
N PHE A 41 4.09 10.82 -2.11
CA PHE A 41 2.86 10.28 -2.67
C PHE A 41 3.06 9.98 -4.14
N TYR A 42 2.58 8.80 -4.55
CA TYR A 42 2.52 8.43 -5.94
C TYR A 42 1.04 8.28 -6.23
N GLY A 43 0.45 9.27 -6.93
CA GLY A 43 -0.98 9.33 -7.04
C GLY A 43 -1.61 9.61 -5.69
N GLU A 44 -2.50 8.77 -5.25
CA GLU A 44 -3.23 8.97 -4.01
C GLU A 44 -2.63 8.28 -2.79
N VAL A 45 -1.51 7.62 -2.96
CA VAL A 45 -1.00 6.70 -1.94
C VAL A 45 0.47 6.93 -1.64
N ALA A 46 0.85 6.84 -0.38
CA ALA A 46 2.26 6.83 0.03
C ALA A 46 2.48 5.65 0.95
N VAL A 47 3.74 5.31 1.17
CA VAL A 47 4.13 4.19 2.01
C VAL A 47 4.72 4.71 3.31
N VAL A 48 4.38 4.09 4.42
CA VAL A 48 5.00 4.37 5.71
C VAL A 48 5.64 3.10 6.24
N VAL A 49 6.72 3.26 6.99
CA VAL A 49 7.44 2.15 7.61
C VAL A 49 7.51 2.41 9.10
N ARG A 50 7.10 1.44 9.89
CA ARG A 50 7.17 1.57 11.34
C ARG A 50 8.39 0.84 11.88
N GLY A 51 8.63 0.98 13.17
CA GLY A 51 9.91 0.65 13.79
C GLY A 51 10.42 -0.77 13.60
N ASN A 52 9.53 -1.73 13.36
CA ASN A 52 9.97 -3.11 13.16
C ASN A 52 10.22 -3.43 11.69
N GLY A 53 10.13 -2.42 10.81
CA GLY A 53 10.36 -2.62 9.39
C GLY A 53 9.11 -2.93 8.59
N ASP A 54 7.96 -3.06 9.25
CA ASP A 54 6.72 -3.33 8.53
C ASP A 54 6.24 -2.09 7.79
N LEU A 55 5.58 -2.32 6.66
CA LEU A 55 5.11 -1.28 5.78
C LEU A 55 3.60 -1.24 5.73
N ASN A 56 3.08 -0.07 5.39
CA ASN A 56 1.66 0.08 5.10
C ASN A 56 1.51 1.23 4.13
N PHE A 57 0.29 1.44 3.67
CA PHE A 57 -0.02 2.54 2.78
C PHE A 57 -0.87 3.57 3.52
N ILE A 58 -0.72 4.83 3.13
CA ILE A 58 -1.60 5.89 3.63
C ILE A 58 -2.19 6.63 2.45
N ASN A 59 -3.34 7.21 2.65
CA ASN A 59 -3.96 8.07 1.64
C ASN A 59 -3.65 9.53 1.96
N LYS A 60 -4.17 10.44 1.16
CA LYS A 60 -3.88 11.86 1.32
C LYS A 60 -4.57 12.51 2.50
N LYS A 61 -5.46 11.77 3.16
CA LYS A 61 -6.04 12.23 4.41
C LYS A 61 -5.20 11.77 5.60
N GLY A 62 -4.15 11.02 5.35
CA GLY A 62 -3.29 10.51 6.42
C GLY A 62 -3.81 9.24 7.05
N GLU A 63 -4.79 8.59 6.42
CA GLU A 63 -5.37 7.38 6.97
C GLU A 63 -4.58 6.16 6.52
N ILE A 64 -4.34 5.24 7.42
CA ILE A 64 -3.72 3.96 7.11
C ILE A 64 -4.72 3.13 6.32
N LEU A 65 -4.30 2.56 5.21
CA LEU A 65 -5.22 1.84 4.34
C LEU A 65 -5.57 0.46 4.83
N SER A 66 -4.68 -0.22 5.53
CA SER A 66 -4.93 -1.59 5.93
C SER A 66 -4.70 -1.78 7.40
N GLU A 67 -5.51 -2.63 8.04
CA GLU A 67 -5.26 -3.00 9.42
C GLU A 67 -4.07 -3.93 9.53
N GLN A 68 -3.73 -4.62 8.44
CA GLN A 68 -2.60 -5.51 8.44
C GLN A 68 -1.37 -4.78 7.93
N TRP A 69 -0.24 -5.11 8.50
CA TRP A 69 1.03 -4.54 8.08
C TRP A 69 1.78 -5.57 7.25
N PHE A 70 2.64 -5.08 6.38
CA PHE A 70 3.25 -5.91 5.36
C PHE A 70 4.76 -5.91 5.49
N GLU A 71 5.40 -7.00 5.09
CA GLU A 71 6.84 -7.00 5.03
C GLU A 71 7.32 -6.56 3.64
N TRP A 72 6.43 -6.54 2.67
CA TRP A 72 6.77 -6.10 1.32
C TRP A 72 5.55 -5.55 0.64
N VAL A 73 5.71 -4.46 -0.09
CA VAL A 73 4.65 -3.92 -0.93
C VAL A 73 5.26 -3.48 -2.25
N ASP A 74 4.51 -3.60 -3.34
CA ASP A 74 4.94 -3.09 -4.63
C ASP A 74 4.29 -1.74 -4.87
N ASP A 75 4.72 -1.09 -5.93
CA ASP A 75 4.08 0.13 -6.38
C ASP A 75 2.70 -0.21 -6.92
N PHE A 76 1.80 0.74 -6.84
CA PHE A 76 0.47 0.57 -7.42
C PHE A 76 0.56 0.64 -8.94
N GLN A 77 -0.10 -0.31 -9.61
CA GLN A 77 -0.22 -0.30 -11.05
C GLN A 77 -1.66 -0.61 -11.37
N ASP A 78 -2.30 0.26 -12.13
CA ASP A 78 -3.71 0.12 -12.49
C ASP A 78 -4.59 -0.03 -11.27
N GLY A 79 -4.26 0.70 -10.21
CA GLY A 79 -5.07 0.73 -9.00
C GLY A 79 -4.86 -0.41 -8.03
N LEU A 80 -3.92 -1.31 -8.31
CA LEU A 80 -3.66 -2.46 -7.45
C LEU A 80 -2.17 -2.58 -7.14
N ALA A 81 -1.85 -3.04 -5.94
CA ALA A 81 -0.47 -3.31 -5.55
C ALA A 81 -0.41 -4.66 -4.87
N ARG A 82 0.68 -5.39 -5.08
CA ARG A 82 0.89 -6.64 -4.37
C ARG A 82 1.44 -6.31 -2.98
N ALA A 83 0.95 -7.01 -1.98
CA ALA A 83 1.40 -6.83 -0.62
C ALA A 83 1.58 -8.19 0.03
N LYS A 84 2.71 -8.37 0.74
CA LYS A 84 3.03 -9.60 1.41
C LYS A 84 2.94 -9.35 2.89
N ARG A 85 2.08 -10.07 3.57
CA ARG A 85 1.89 -9.77 4.98
C ARG A 85 2.96 -10.44 5.83
N SER A 86 3.28 -9.78 6.93
CA SER A 86 4.38 -10.21 7.78
C SER A 86 4.09 -11.49 8.54
N THR A 87 2.83 -11.71 8.87
CA THR A 87 2.48 -12.78 9.80
C THR A 87 2.69 -14.16 9.19
N ASP A 88 2.25 -14.38 7.96
CA ASP A 88 2.31 -15.70 7.35
C ASP A 88 3.01 -15.69 5.99
N LYS A 89 3.52 -14.54 5.57
CA LYS A 89 4.27 -14.43 4.31
C LYS A 89 3.41 -14.67 3.07
N LEU A 90 2.11 -14.48 3.19
CA LEU A 90 1.23 -14.65 2.06
C LEU A 90 0.95 -13.32 1.39
N TRP A 91 0.57 -13.40 0.14
CA TRP A 91 0.38 -12.25 -0.72
C TRP A 91 -1.08 -12.02 -1.08
N ASN A 92 -1.44 -10.76 -1.27
CA ASN A 92 -2.72 -10.39 -1.86
C ASN A 92 -2.49 -9.12 -2.65
N LEU A 93 -3.53 -8.68 -3.33
CA LEU A 93 -3.51 -7.41 -4.03
C LEU A 93 -4.40 -6.46 -3.24
N ILE A 94 -3.93 -5.23 -3.08
CA ILE A 94 -4.69 -4.23 -2.34
C ILE A 94 -4.98 -3.07 -3.27
N GLY A 95 -6.18 -2.53 -3.18
CA GLY A 95 -6.57 -1.38 -3.96
C GLY A 95 -6.23 -0.09 -3.24
N GLU A 96 -6.34 1.01 -3.96
CA GLU A 96 -6.06 2.33 -3.37
C GLU A 96 -7.08 2.70 -2.32
N ASN A 97 -8.20 1.99 -2.26
CA ASN A 97 -9.21 2.21 -1.24
C ASN A 97 -8.94 1.35 0.01
N GLY A 98 -7.86 0.61 0.03
CA GLY A 98 -7.49 -0.22 1.17
C GLY A 98 -8.13 -1.59 1.21
N LYS A 99 -8.91 -1.93 0.19
CA LYS A 99 -9.58 -3.23 0.18
C LYS A 99 -8.75 -4.25 -0.57
N PHE A 100 -8.73 -5.46 -0.04
CA PHE A 100 -8.01 -6.54 -0.71
C PHE A 100 -8.86 -7.07 -1.86
N LEU A 101 -8.19 -7.43 -2.94
CA LEU A 101 -8.87 -7.89 -4.13
C LEU A 101 -9.51 -9.26 -3.95
N SER A 102 -8.83 -10.17 -3.25
CA SER A 102 -9.30 -11.52 -3.07
C SER A 102 -9.51 -11.82 -1.59
N GLU A 103 -10.47 -12.68 -1.29
CA GLU A 103 -10.61 -13.15 0.08
C GLU A 103 -9.56 -14.17 0.42
N GLN A 104 -8.93 -14.77 -0.59
CA GLN A 104 -7.86 -15.73 -0.38
C GLN A 104 -6.51 -15.04 -0.44
N TRP A 105 -5.58 -15.55 0.33
CA TRP A 105 -4.20 -15.10 0.28
C TRP A 105 -3.39 -16.20 -0.40
N PHE A 106 -2.33 -15.81 -1.10
CA PHE A 106 -1.62 -16.72 -1.99
C PHE A 106 -0.16 -16.81 -1.62
N GLU A 107 0.47 -17.94 -1.96
CA GLU A 107 1.89 -18.08 -1.77
C GLU A 107 2.66 -17.20 -2.75
N TRP A 108 2.06 -16.88 -3.88
CA TRP A 108 2.73 -16.07 -4.88
C TRP A 108 1.70 -15.48 -5.85
N ILE A 109 1.97 -14.28 -6.31
CA ILE A 109 1.14 -13.61 -7.30
C ILE A 109 2.06 -13.02 -8.35
N GLY A 110 1.78 -13.32 -9.63
CA GLY A 110 2.55 -12.76 -10.73
C GLY A 110 1.95 -11.45 -11.22
N ASP A 111 2.55 -10.92 -12.25
CA ASP A 111 2.06 -9.69 -12.86
C ASP A 111 0.83 -9.99 -13.69
N PHE A 112 -0.02 -8.99 -13.87
CA PHE A 112 -1.16 -9.13 -14.76
C PHE A 112 -0.68 -9.08 -16.20
N GLN A 113 -1.19 -10.03 -16.99
CA GLN A 113 -0.95 -10.06 -18.41
C GLN A 113 -2.29 -10.36 -19.05
N ASP A 114 -2.73 -9.49 -19.95
CA ASP A 114 -4.01 -9.65 -20.62
C ASP A 114 -5.17 -9.82 -19.65
N GLY A 115 -5.11 -9.07 -18.55
CA GLY A 115 -6.21 -9.05 -17.58
C GLY A 115 -6.19 -10.17 -16.57
N LEU A 116 -5.18 -11.04 -16.60
CA LEU A 116 -5.10 -12.17 -15.66
C LEU A 116 -3.73 -12.22 -15.02
N ALA A 117 -3.70 -12.63 -13.76
CA ALA A 117 -2.45 -12.83 -13.04
C ALA A 117 -2.38 -14.27 -12.56
N LEU A 118 -1.21 -14.88 -12.68
CA LEU A 118 -0.98 -16.23 -12.21
C LEU A 118 -0.79 -16.18 -10.71
N VAL A 119 -1.43 -17.08 -9.98
CA VAL A 119 -1.29 -17.15 -8.53
C VAL A 119 -0.99 -18.58 -8.12
N LYS A 120 -0.29 -18.73 -7.00
CA LYS A 120 -0.06 -20.04 -6.40
C LYS A 120 -0.81 -20.08 -5.10
N ARG A 121 -1.71 -21.03 -4.97
CA ARG A 121 -2.51 -21.19 -3.77
C ARG A 121 -1.71 -21.84 -2.66
N THR A 122 -2.20 -21.72 -1.45
CA THR A 122 -1.51 -22.29 -0.29
C THR A 122 -1.44 -23.82 -0.34
N ASN A 123 -2.32 -24.45 -1.11
CA ASN A 123 -2.24 -25.90 -1.29
C ASN A 123 -1.29 -26.30 -2.42
N GLY A 124 -0.60 -25.32 -3.02
CA GLY A 124 0.38 -25.57 -4.08
C GLY A 124 -0.20 -25.55 -5.47
N GLU A 125 -1.51 -25.44 -5.62
CA GLU A 125 -2.12 -25.41 -6.95
C GLU A 125 -1.99 -24.04 -7.58
N TRP A 126 -1.83 -24.02 -8.87
CA TRP A 126 -1.76 -22.78 -9.63
C TRP A 126 -3.12 -22.43 -10.20
N ALA A 127 -3.42 -21.15 -10.27
CA ALA A 127 -4.65 -20.66 -10.83
C ALA A 127 -4.41 -19.27 -11.42
N LYS A 128 -5.42 -18.68 -11.98
CA LYS A 128 -5.34 -17.30 -12.46
C LYS A 128 -6.48 -16.51 -11.87
N ILE A 129 -6.21 -15.24 -11.59
CA ILE A 129 -7.27 -14.34 -11.11
C ILE A 129 -7.40 -13.17 -12.06
N ASP A 130 -8.59 -12.64 -12.17
CA ASP A 130 -8.81 -11.46 -12.99
C ASP A 130 -8.71 -10.21 -12.12
N LYS A 131 -8.93 -9.06 -12.71
CA LYS A 131 -8.77 -7.80 -11.99
C LYS A 131 -9.90 -7.51 -11.01
N ASN A 132 -10.91 -8.36 -10.97
CA ASN A 132 -11.96 -8.28 -9.96
C ASN A 132 -11.72 -9.27 -8.84
N GLY A 133 -10.61 -10.00 -8.87
CA GLY A 133 -10.29 -10.96 -7.82
C GLY A 133 -10.93 -12.33 -8.01
N LYS A 134 -11.54 -12.55 -9.17
CA LYS A 134 -12.21 -13.80 -9.40
C LYS A 134 -11.23 -14.84 -9.91
N ILE A 135 -11.25 -16.01 -9.31
CA ILE A 135 -10.42 -17.11 -9.77
C ILE A 135 -11.04 -17.64 -11.06
N VAL A 136 -10.22 -17.70 -12.10
CA VAL A 136 -10.64 -18.35 -13.33
C VAL A 136 -9.81 -19.59 -13.48
N SER A 137 -10.27 -20.55 -14.23
CA SER A 137 -9.55 -21.80 -14.32
C SER A 137 -8.23 -21.61 -15.01
N GLU A 138 -7.34 -22.46 -14.74
CA GLU A 138 -6.03 -22.39 -15.30
C GLU A 138 -5.96 -22.84 -16.73
#